data_cdf10ceabf915b325f78b52221bf5155
#
_entry.id   cdf10ceabf915b325f78b52221bf5155
#
_cell.length_a   1.000
_cell.length_b   1.000
_cell.length_c   1.000
_cell.angle_alpha   90.00
_cell.angle_beta   90.00
_cell.angle_gamma   90.00
#
_symmetry.space_group_name_H-M   'P 1'
#
loop_
_entity.id
_entity.type
_entity.pdbx_description
1 polymer ?
#
loop_
_entity_poly.entity_id
_entity_poly.type
_entity_poly.pdbx_seq_one_letter_code
_entity_poly.pdbx_strand_id
1 'polypeptide(L)'
;MKVICYARVSTAYQNPENQLNELRTAADRYGWTIIKEYIDHGVSGKKGRDKRPQFDAMMKSALRKEADLVMFWGIDRASRNLSHLVEMMNDLHSKDVGMYFHQQNIDSTTPSGRAMLSMAGVFAQFESEMLRERILASHERAKSEGKTIGRPTMINDALKTSIKFMREQGVGIKKIAAELHVGVGT
;
A
#
# COMPACT_ATOMS: atom_id res chain seq x y z
N MET A 1 -8.01 -28.30 5.65
CA MET A 1 -7.29 -27.18 5.06
C MET A 1 -6.64 -26.36 6.17
N LYS A 2 -5.34 -26.05 6.06
CA LYS A 2 -4.60 -25.25 7.05
C LYS A 2 -4.84 -23.76 6.74
N VAL A 3 -5.24 -22.99 7.76
CA VAL A 3 -5.54 -21.56 7.56
C VAL A 3 -4.79 -20.67 8.53
N ILE A 4 -4.52 -19.44 8.10
CA ILE A 4 -3.96 -18.37 8.90
C ILE A 4 -5.03 -17.29 9.06
N CYS A 5 -5.20 -16.74 10.27
CA CYS A 5 -6.09 -15.62 10.51
C CYS A 5 -5.29 -14.31 10.65
N TYR A 6 -5.84 -13.23 10.08
CA TYR A 6 -5.33 -11.89 10.27
C TYR A 6 -6.42 -10.96 10.78
N ALA A 7 -6.13 -10.31 11.91
CA ALA A 7 -6.98 -9.30 12.51
C ALA A 7 -6.24 -7.96 12.67
N ARG A 8 -6.98 -6.86 12.57
CA ARG A 8 -6.41 -5.51 12.74
C ARG A 8 -7.39 -4.59 13.45
N VAL A 9 -6.89 -3.88 14.43
CA VAL A 9 -7.63 -2.81 15.13
C VAL A 9 -6.93 -1.47 14.96
N SER A 10 -7.72 -0.40 14.82
CA SER A 10 -7.19 0.94 14.53
C SER A 10 -6.65 1.67 15.75
N THR A 11 -7.06 1.29 16.95
CA THR A 11 -6.59 1.85 18.21
C THR A 11 -6.08 0.76 19.14
N ALA A 12 -5.13 1.11 20.01
CA ALA A 12 -4.58 0.16 21.00
C ALA A 12 -5.62 -0.35 22.00
N TYR A 13 -6.72 0.38 22.17
CA TYR A 13 -7.80 0.05 23.12
C TYR A 13 -8.90 -0.82 22.51
N GLN A 14 -8.91 -1.04 21.18
CA GLN A 14 -9.89 -1.93 20.55
C GLN A 14 -9.44 -3.39 20.70
N ASN A 15 -10.38 -4.24 21.13
CA ASN A 15 -10.13 -5.66 21.26
C ASN A 15 -10.31 -6.38 19.91
N PRO A 16 -9.29 -7.04 19.35
CA PRO A 16 -9.42 -7.84 18.13
C PRO A 16 -10.16 -9.16 18.34
N GLU A 17 -10.43 -9.57 19.59
CA GLU A 17 -11.00 -10.88 19.90
C GLU A 17 -12.35 -11.13 19.22
N ASN A 18 -13.20 -10.10 19.08
CA ASN A 18 -14.47 -10.27 18.36
C ASN A 18 -14.23 -10.72 16.91
N GLN A 19 -13.26 -10.09 16.23
CA GLN A 19 -12.88 -10.48 14.86
C GLN A 19 -12.35 -11.93 14.82
N LEU A 20 -11.46 -12.27 15.75
CA LEU A 20 -10.86 -13.61 15.81
C LEU A 20 -11.90 -14.67 16.15
N ASN A 21 -12.83 -14.41 17.07
CA ASN A 21 -13.89 -15.36 17.44
C ASN A 21 -14.82 -15.65 16.26
N GLU A 22 -15.17 -14.63 15.46
CA GLU A 22 -15.93 -14.84 14.23
C GLU A 22 -15.16 -15.68 13.22
N LEU A 23 -13.85 -15.42 13.05
CA LEU A 23 -12.98 -16.20 12.15
C LEU A 23 -12.81 -17.64 12.64
N ARG A 24 -12.63 -17.86 13.95
CA ARG A 24 -12.57 -19.22 14.55
C ARG A 24 -13.86 -19.98 14.31
N THR A 25 -15.00 -19.33 14.55
CA THR A 25 -16.32 -19.94 14.31
C THR A 25 -16.52 -20.28 12.83
N ALA A 26 -16.07 -19.42 11.92
CA ALA A 26 -16.13 -19.70 10.49
C ALA A 26 -15.20 -20.87 10.12
N ALA A 27 -13.97 -20.90 10.63
CA ALA A 27 -13.03 -21.99 10.39
C ALA A 27 -13.60 -23.34 10.87
N ASP A 28 -14.19 -23.39 12.06
CA ASP A 28 -14.83 -24.59 12.59
C ASP A 28 -15.99 -25.07 11.70
N ARG A 29 -16.82 -24.12 11.23
CA ARG A 29 -17.95 -24.43 10.31
C ARG A 29 -17.49 -25.08 9.01
N TYR A 30 -16.36 -24.64 8.46
CA TYR A 30 -15.79 -25.17 7.22
C TYR A 30 -14.85 -26.35 7.44
N GLY A 31 -14.61 -26.78 8.68
CA GLY A 31 -13.63 -27.84 9.01
C GLY A 31 -12.19 -27.43 8.71
N TRP A 32 -11.85 -26.15 8.83
CA TRP A 32 -10.50 -25.63 8.63
C TRP A 32 -9.70 -25.61 9.94
N THR A 33 -8.41 -25.85 9.85
CA THR A 33 -7.52 -25.85 11.01
C THR A 33 -6.71 -24.55 11.05
N ILE A 34 -6.97 -23.68 12.01
CA ILE A 34 -6.19 -22.45 12.24
C ILE A 34 -4.82 -22.86 12.79
N ILE A 35 -3.75 -22.54 12.05
CA ILE A 35 -2.38 -22.84 12.46
C ILE A 35 -1.72 -21.62 13.11
N LYS A 36 -2.16 -20.41 12.79
CA LYS A 36 -1.59 -19.17 13.36
C LYS A 36 -2.54 -17.98 13.21
N GLU A 37 -2.49 -17.08 14.18
CA GLU A 37 -3.21 -15.82 14.19
C GLU A 37 -2.18 -14.67 14.23
N TYR A 38 -2.39 -13.66 13.38
CA TYR A 38 -1.56 -12.46 13.30
C TYR A 38 -2.42 -11.24 13.61
N ILE A 39 -1.94 -10.37 14.50
CA ILE A 39 -2.74 -9.25 15.00
C ILE A 39 -1.91 -7.97 14.96
N ASP A 40 -2.38 -6.97 14.22
CA ASP A 40 -1.80 -5.62 14.23
C ASP A 40 -2.68 -4.67 15.05
N HIS A 41 -2.06 -4.00 16.03
CA HIS A 41 -2.70 -3.02 16.91
C HIS A 41 -2.29 -1.59 16.55
N GLY A 42 -3.24 -0.63 16.62
CA GLY A 42 -2.96 0.80 16.48
C GLY A 42 -2.50 1.23 15.09
N VAL A 43 -2.72 0.42 14.06
CA VAL A 43 -2.24 0.67 12.71
C VAL A 43 -3.39 1.02 11.78
N SER A 44 -3.36 2.24 11.19
CA SER A 44 -4.30 2.63 10.13
C SER A 44 -4.07 1.81 8.86
N GLY A 45 -5.15 1.31 8.25
CA GLY A 45 -5.09 0.57 6.99
C GLY A 45 -4.58 1.38 5.78
N LYS A 46 -4.42 2.71 5.90
CA LYS A 46 -3.79 3.56 4.89
C LYS A 46 -2.26 3.48 4.88
N LYS A 47 -1.64 2.95 5.95
CA LYS A 47 -0.19 2.78 6.04
C LYS A 47 0.19 1.49 5.33
N GLY A 48 1.24 1.56 4.49
CA GLY A 48 1.77 0.42 3.73
C GLY A 48 2.27 -0.74 4.60
N ARG A 49 2.77 -1.81 3.95
CA ARG A 49 3.25 -3.05 4.60
C ARG A 49 4.26 -2.78 5.72
N ASP A 50 5.17 -1.82 5.53
CA ASP A 50 6.25 -1.49 6.47
C ASP A 50 5.79 -1.08 7.88
N LYS A 51 4.51 -0.69 8.02
CA LYS A 51 3.92 -0.27 9.30
C LYS A 51 2.92 -1.29 9.86
N ARG A 52 2.84 -2.47 9.27
CA ARG A 52 2.00 -3.59 9.71
C ARG A 52 2.84 -4.85 9.84
N PRO A 53 3.66 -4.97 10.91
CA PRO A 53 4.62 -6.05 11.05
C PRO A 53 3.98 -7.43 11.07
N GLN A 54 2.79 -7.57 11.65
CA GLN A 54 2.08 -8.85 11.68
C GLN A 54 1.48 -9.20 10.31
N PHE A 55 1.01 -8.21 9.56
CA PHE A 55 0.58 -8.42 8.17
C PHE A 55 1.75 -8.88 7.29
N ASP A 56 2.92 -8.25 7.41
CA ASP A 56 4.10 -8.67 6.66
C ASP A 56 4.56 -10.09 7.05
N ALA A 57 4.55 -10.41 8.34
CA ALA A 57 4.85 -11.75 8.83
C ALA A 57 3.84 -12.79 8.32
N MET A 58 2.55 -12.47 8.31
CA MET A 58 1.48 -13.30 7.75
C MET A 58 1.70 -13.55 6.25
N MET A 59 2.00 -12.50 5.47
CA MET A 59 2.27 -12.62 4.04
C MET A 59 3.49 -13.51 3.77
N LYS A 60 4.57 -13.34 4.54
CA LYS A 60 5.77 -14.21 4.43
C LYS A 60 5.44 -15.67 4.71
N SER A 61 4.64 -15.96 5.73
CA SER A 61 4.19 -17.32 6.07
C SER A 61 3.32 -17.91 4.96
N ALA A 62 2.36 -17.14 4.44
CA ALA A 62 1.49 -17.57 3.34
C ALA A 62 2.28 -17.84 2.05
N LEU A 63 3.21 -16.96 1.67
CA LEU A 63 4.03 -17.12 0.47
C LEU A 63 5.02 -18.29 0.55
N ARG A 64 5.35 -18.78 1.77
CA ARG A 64 6.09 -20.01 2.00
C ARG A 64 5.21 -21.28 1.98
N LYS A 65 3.92 -21.12 1.70
CA LYS A 65 2.94 -22.23 1.72
C LYS A 65 2.82 -22.93 3.09
N GLU A 66 2.98 -22.16 4.17
CA GLU A 66 2.74 -22.72 5.52
C GLU A 66 1.25 -22.93 5.77
N ALA A 67 0.37 -22.23 5.00
CA ALA A 67 -1.07 -22.39 5.01
C ALA A 67 -1.64 -22.46 3.59
N ASP A 68 -2.81 -23.05 3.48
CA ASP A 68 -3.55 -23.19 2.22
C ASP A 68 -4.43 -21.95 1.94
N LEU A 69 -4.81 -21.20 3.01
CA LEU A 69 -5.73 -20.07 2.92
C LEU A 69 -5.44 -19.05 4.03
N VAL A 70 -5.60 -17.77 3.69
CA VAL A 70 -5.57 -16.66 4.66
C VAL A 70 -6.98 -16.14 4.88
N MET A 71 -7.39 -16.06 6.15
CA MET A 71 -8.68 -15.54 6.57
C MET A 71 -8.54 -14.11 7.05
N PHE A 72 -9.38 -13.22 6.53
CA PHE A 72 -9.54 -11.83 6.95
C PHE A 72 -10.96 -11.62 7.48
N TRP A 73 -11.10 -10.83 8.53
CA TRP A 73 -12.44 -10.47 9.02
C TRP A 73 -13.25 -9.69 7.98
N GLY A 74 -12.58 -8.81 7.22
CA GLY A 74 -13.17 -8.08 6.09
C GLY A 74 -12.10 -7.53 5.16
N ILE A 75 -12.51 -7.13 3.96
CA ILE A 75 -11.61 -6.56 2.94
C ILE A 75 -10.87 -5.32 3.47
N ASP A 76 -11.55 -4.47 4.25
CA ASP A 76 -10.99 -3.26 4.85
C ASP A 76 -9.93 -3.55 5.92
N ARG A 77 -9.87 -4.78 6.45
CA ARG A 77 -8.81 -5.24 7.36
C ARG A 77 -7.58 -5.66 6.57
N ALA A 78 -7.76 -6.29 5.43
CA ALA A 78 -6.67 -6.65 4.52
C ALA A 78 -6.04 -5.39 3.91
N SER A 79 -6.84 -4.55 3.27
CA SER A 79 -6.38 -3.28 2.67
C SER A 79 -7.53 -2.27 2.57
N ARG A 80 -7.21 -0.97 2.65
CA ARG A 80 -8.12 0.12 2.26
C ARG A 80 -7.79 0.69 0.88
N ASN A 81 -6.68 0.27 0.31
CA ASN A 81 -6.26 0.63 -1.03
C ASN A 81 -6.52 -0.58 -1.93
N LEU A 82 -7.35 -0.37 -2.93
CA LEU A 82 -7.77 -1.43 -3.84
C LEU A 82 -6.60 -1.99 -4.66
N SER A 83 -5.63 -1.14 -5.06
CA SER A 83 -4.42 -1.59 -5.75
C SER A 83 -3.59 -2.55 -4.87
N HIS A 84 -3.37 -2.22 -3.59
CA HIS A 84 -2.66 -3.12 -2.67
C HIS A 84 -3.43 -4.41 -2.38
N LEU A 85 -4.78 -4.38 -2.43
CA LEU A 85 -5.58 -5.60 -2.33
C LEU A 85 -5.31 -6.52 -3.52
N VAL A 86 -5.30 -5.96 -4.73
CA VAL A 86 -5.02 -6.70 -5.98
C VAL A 86 -3.60 -7.26 -6.00
N GLU A 87 -2.59 -6.49 -5.57
CA GLU A 87 -1.22 -6.97 -5.42
C GLU A 87 -1.15 -8.18 -4.49
N MET A 88 -1.75 -8.07 -3.29
CA MET A 88 -1.84 -9.16 -2.32
C MET A 88 -2.52 -10.39 -2.92
N MET A 89 -3.63 -10.19 -3.65
CA MET A 89 -4.35 -11.27 -4.33
C MET A 89 -3.47 -11.99 -5.35
N ASN A 90 -2.75 -11.25 -6.17
CA ASN A 90 -1.85 -11.81 -7.18
C ASN A 90 -0.68 -12.57 -6.52
N ASP A 91 -0.10 -12.00 -5.46
CA ASP A 91 0.98 -12.62 -4.69
C ASP A 91 0.52 -14.00 -4.13
N LEU A 92 -0.63 -14.03 -3.45
CA LEU A 92 -1.16 -15.26 -2.84
C LEU A 92 -1.60 -16.27 -3.90
N HIS A 93 -2.28 -15.81 -4.96
CA HIS A 93 -2.71 -16.67 -6.05
C HIS A 93 -1.52 -17.32 -6.78
N SER A 94 -0.42 -16.58 -6.98
CA SER A 94 0.82 -17.13 -7.59
C SER A 94 1.42 -18.30 -6.82
N LYS A 95 1.04 -18.44 -5.56
CA LYS A 95 1.44 -19.53 -4.65
C LYS A 95 0.32 -20.51 -4.34
N ASP A 96 -0.80 -20.46 -5.05
CA ASP A 96 -2.00 -21.25 -4.78
C ASP A 96 -2.47 -21.15 -3.32
N VAL A 97 -2.38 -19.97 -2.73
CA VAL A 97 -2.92 -19.67 -1.39
C VAL A 97 -4.23 -18.94 -1.54
N GLY A 98 -5.29 -19.51 -0.96
CA GLY A 98 -6.62 -18.93 -0.98
C GLY A 98 -6.77 -17.73 -0.04
N MET A 99 -7.86 -16.98 -0.21
CA MET A 99 -8.28 -15.89 0.67
C MET A 99 -9.74 -16.03 1.02
N TYR A 100 -10.08 -15.82 2.29
CA TYR A 100 -11.44 -15.76 2.77
C TYR A 100 -11.70 -14.43 3.49
N PHE A 101 -12.75 -13.73 3.09
CA PHE A 101 -13.19 -12.47 3.70
C PHE A 101 -14.53 -12.72 4.38
N HIS A 102 -14.52 -12.79 5.72
CA HIS A 102 -15.66 -13.22 6.52
C HIS A 102 -16.89 -12.33 6.35
N GLN A 103 -16.76 -11.01 6.51
CA GLN A 103 -17.90 -10.09 6.41
C GLN A 103 -18.58 -10.09 5.04
N GLN A 104 -17.81 -10.25 3.97
CA GLN A 104 -18.31 -10.28 2.60
C GLN A 104 -18.70 -11.69 2.16
N ASN A 105 -18.36 -12.70 2.96
CA ASN A 105 -18.51 -14.12 2.62
C ASN A 105 -17.90 -14.46 1.25
N ILE A 106 -16.71 -13.89 0.96
CA ILE A 106 -15.98 -14.12 -0.28
C ILE A 106 -14.87 -15.14 -0.01
N ASP A 107 -14.92 -16.25 -0.74
CA ASP A 107 -13.91 -17.31 -0.71
C ASP A 107 -13.27 -17.45 -2.10
N SER A 108 -11.98 -17.09 -2.22
CA SER A 108 -11.25 -17.16 -3.48
C SER A 108 -10.99 -18.59 -3.96
N THR A 109 -11.21 -19.60 -3.15
CA THR A 109 -11.10 -21.00 -3.59
C THR A 109 -12.31 -21.42 -4.43
N THR A 110 -13.42 -20.69 -4.35
CA THR A 110 -14.64 -20.93 -5.14
C THR A 110 -14.61 -20.16 -6.46
N PRO A 111 -15.27 -20.67 -7.54
CA PRO A 111 -15.37 -19.93 -8.80
C PRO A 111 -16.03 -18.55 -8.65
N SER A 112 -17.10 -18.44 -7.86
CA SER A 112 -17.82 -17.20 -7.61
C SER A 112 -16.96 -16.18 -6.85
N GLY A 113 -16.25 -16.63 -5.80
CA GLY A 113 -15.36 -15.76 -5.04
C GLY A 113 -14.20 -15.24 -5.89
N ARG A 114 -13.61 -16.10 -6.75
CA ARG A 114 -12.59 -15.65 -7.72
C ARG A 114 -13.12 -14.60 -8.68
N ALA A 115 -14.31 -14.80 -9.22
CA ALA A 115 -14.96 -13.84 -10.11
C ALA A 115 -15.18 -12.48 -9.40
N MET A 116 -15.70 -12.49 -8.17
CA MET A 116 -15.91 -11.27 -7.37
C MET A 116 -14.60 -10.51 -7.12
N LEU A 117 -13.53 -11.22 -6.75
CA LEU A 117 -12.23 -10.60 -6.52
C LEU A 117 -11.60 -10.08 -7.83
N SER A 118 -11.78 -10.78 -8.94
CA SER A 118 -11.33 -10.30 -10.26
C SER A 118 -12.05 -9.01 -10.67
N MET A 119 -13.35 -8.91 -10.41
CA MET A 119 -14.10 -7.67 -10.64
C MET A 119 -13.59 -6.52 -9.77
N ALA A 120 -13.28 -6.77 -8.49
CA ALA A 120 -12.65 -5.78 -7.63
C ALA A 120 -11.31 -5.30 -8.23
N GLY A 121 -10.52 -6.19 -8.82
CA GLY A 121 -9.29 -5.86 -9.54
C GLY A 121 -9.52 -4.91 -10.72
N VAL A 122 -10.53 -5.17 -11.53
CA VAL A 122 -10.91 -4.31 -12.67
C VAL A 122 -11.34 -2.92 -12.17
N PHE A 123 -12.13 -2.85 -11.10
CA PHE A 123 -12.50 -1.56 -10.49
C PHE A 123 -11.30 -0.78 -9.95
N ALA A 124 -10.32 -1.47 -9.36
CA ALA A 124 -9.07 -0.84 -8.89
C ALA A 124 -8.30 -0.19 -10.03
N GLN A 125 -8.18 -0.88 -11.14
CA GLN A 125 -7.52 -0.37 -12.33
C GLN A 125 -8.26 0.85 -12.87
N PHE A 126 -9.58 0.76 -13.01
CA PHE A 126 -10.41 1.87 -13.47
C PHE A 126 -10.28 3.12 -12.57
N GLU A 127 -10.34 2.97 -11.24
CA GLU A 127 -10.11 4.08 -10.30
C GLU A 127 -8.73 4.73 -10.50
N SER A 128 -7.70 3.90 -10.70
CA SER A 128 -6.33 4.39 -10.89
C SER A 128 -6.18 5.17 -12.20
N GLU A 129 -6.79 4.69 -13.27
CA GLU A 129 -6.82 5.37 -14.58
C GLU A 129 -7.57 6.71 -14.50
N MET A 130 -8.75 6.73 -13.90
CA MET A 130 -9.53 7.95 -13.68
C MET A 130 -8.78 8.99 -12.83
N LEU A 131 -8.05 8.54 -11.81
CA LEU A 131 -7.23 9.43 -10.99
C LEU A 131 -6.07 10.01 -11.80
N ARG A 132 -5.41 9.18 -12.63
CA ARG A 132 -4.32 9.61 -13.51
C ARG A 132 -4.80 10.66 -14.52
N GLU A 133 -5.94 10.43 -15.16
CA GLU A 133 -6.55 11.40 -16.10
C GLU A 133 -6.85 12.73 -15.41
N ARG A 134 -7.42 12.70 -14.20
CA ARG A 134 -7.70 13.90 -13.41
C ARG A 134 -6.44 14.68 -13.06
N ILE A 135 -5.36 13.97 -12.71
CA ILE A 135 -4.06 14.58 -12.42
C ILE A 135 -3.49 15.23 -13.69
N LEU A 136 -3.52 14.53 -14.82
CA LEU A 136 -3.04 15.07 -16.12
C LEU A 136 -3.82 16.34 -16.52
N ALA A 137 -5.15 16.29 -16.47
CA ALA A 137 -6.00 17.45 -16.75
C ALA A 137 -5.72 18.63 -15.81
N SER A 138 -5.45 18.35 -14.53
CA SER A 138 -5.05 19.37 -13.55
C SER A 138 -3.70 20.00 -13.90
N HIS A 139 -2.72 19.18 -14.35
CA HIS A 139 -1.41 19.66 -14.79
C HIS A 139 -1.51 20.52 -16.05
N GLU A 140 -2.32 20.12 -17.03
CA GLU A 140 -2.55 20.90 -18.25
C GLU A 140 -3.18 22.26 -17.93
N ARG A 141 -4.19 22.28 -17.06
CA ARG A 141 -4.80 23.54 -16.57
C ARG A 141 -3.76 24.43 -15.88
N ALA A 142 -2.96 23.87 -14.97
CA ALA A 142 -1.94 24.64 -14.27
C ALA A 142 -0.90 25.22 -15.25
N LYS A 143 -0.50 24.46 -16.28
CA LYS A 143 0.40 24.96 -17.34
C LYS A 143 -0.25 26.09 -18.16
N SER A 144 -1.52 25.97 -18.54
CA SER A 144 -2.23 27.01 -19.28
C SER A 144 -2.41 28.30 -18.47
N GLU A 145 -2.48 28.18 -17.14
CA GLU A 145 -2.49 29.31 -16.20
C GLU A 145 -1.09 29.86 -15.88
N GLY A 146 -0.03 29.37 -16.55
CA GLY A 146 1.36 29.81 -16.34
C GLY A 146 1.99 29.34 -15.00
N LYS A 147 1.34 28.39 -14.31
CA LYS A 147 1.86 27.87 -13.05
C LYS A 147 2.95 26.84 -13.29
N THR A 148 4.04 26.95 -12.56
CA THR A 148 5.13 25.98 -12.56
C THR A 148 4.74 24.77 -11.74
N ILE A 149 4.78 23.56 -12.35
CA ILE A 149 4.49 22.30 -11.69
C ILE A 149 5.78 21.72 -11.17
N GLY A 150 5.79 21.23 -9.93
CA GLY A 150 6.91 20.57 -9.29
C GLY A 150 7.43 21.36 -8.08
N ARG A 151 8.62 20.96 -7.61
CA ARG A 151 9.25 21.63 -6.48
C ARG A 151 9.64 23.06 -6.91
N PRO A 152 9.26 24.09 -6.14
CA PRO A 152 9.70 25.45 -6.42
C PRO A 152 11.23 25.53 -6.51
N THR A 153 11.74 26.27 -7.50
CA THR A 153 13.19 26.47 -7.57
C THR A 153 13.66 27.33 -6.40
N MET A 154 14.71 26.89 -5.74
CA MET A 154 15.37 27.71 -4.69
C MET A 154 16.31 28.76 -5.28
N ILE A 155 16.55 28.72 -6.60
CA ILE A 155 17.42 29.63 -7.28
C ILE A 155 16.68 30.94 -7.56
N ASN A 156 17.01 31.98 -6.83
CA ASN A 156 16.65 33.36 -7.13
C ASN A 156 17.76 34.05 -7.96
N ASP A 157 17.49 35.22 -8.49
CA ASP A 157 18.42 35.94 -9.35
C ASP A 157 19.70 36.39 -8.60
N ALA A 158 19.60 36.70 -7.30
CA ALA A 158 20.75 36.97 -6.45
C ALA A 158 21.72 35.79 -6.37
N LEU A 159 21.14 34.57 -6.16
CA LEU A 159 21.93 33.34 -6.11
C LEU A 159 22.57 33.02 -7.46
N LYS A 160 21.88 33.24 -8.58
CA LYS A 160 22.47 33.10 -9.93
C LYS A 160 23.63 34.02 -10.14
N THR A 161 23.52 35.28 -9.70
CA THR A 161 24.58 36.27 -9.81
C THR A 161 25.79 35.86 -8.98
N SER A 162 25.58 35.42 -7.73
CA SER A 162 26.66 34.94 -6.86
C SER A 162 27.36 33.72 -7.45
N ILE A 163 26.64 32.76 -8.01
CA ILE A 163 27.22 31.58 -8.66
C ILE A 163 28.07 32.00 -9.87
N LYS A 164 27.59 32.91 -10.73
CA LYS A 164 28.34 33.41 -11.89
C LYS A 164 29.63 34.10 -11.46
N PHE A 165 29.56 35.00 -10.50
CA PHE A 165 30.71 35.74 -9.98
C PHE A 165 31.80 34.77 -9.43
N MET A 166 31.40 33.78 -8.63
CA MET A 166 32.34 32.79 -8.10
C MET A 166 32.95 31.91 -9.20
N ARG A 167 32.18 31.59 -10.25
CA ARG A 167 32.69 30.84 -11.42
C ARG A 167 33.69 31.63 -12.20
N GLU A 168 33.48 32.93 -12.42
CA GLU A 168 34.44 33.87 -13.08
C GLU A 168 35.74 33.96 -12.31
N GLN A 169 35.71 33.84 -10.98
CA GLN A 169 36.89 33.76 -10.13
C GLN A 169 37.59 32.39 -10.11
N GLY A 170 37.12 31.42 -10.92
CA GLY A 170 37.72 30.09 -11.02
C GLY A 170 37.33 29.11 -9.89
N VAL A 171 36.35 29.46 -9.05
CA VAL A 171 35.93 28.58 -7.96
C VAL A 171 35.21 27.33 -8.51
N GLY A 172 35.60 26.17 -8.03
CA GLY A 172 35.04 24.88 -8.47
C GLY A 172 33.60 24.68 -8.01
N ILE A 173 32.78 23.99 -8.84
CA ILE A 173 31.31 23.78 -8.61
C ILE A 173 31.00 23.21 -7.22
N LYS A 174 31.76 22.24 -6.74
CA LYS A 174 31.57 21.63 -5.42
C LYS A 174 31.76 22.64 -4.28
N LYS A 175 32.75 23.55 -4.42
CA LYS A 175 33.02 24.57 -3.43
C LYS A 175 31.93 25.64 -3.42
N ILE A 176 31.46 26.06 -4.61
CA ILE A 176 30.33 26.99 -4.77
C ILE A 176 29.09 26.43 -4.12
N ALA A 177 28.75 25.14 -4.38
CA ALA A 177 27.59 24.48 -3.83
C ALA A 177 27.62 24.43 -2.29
N ALA A 178 28.80 24.16 -1.71
CA ALA A 178 28.99 24.13 -0.26
C ALA A 178 28.86 25.53 0.36
N GLU A 179 29.42 26.55 -0.25
CA GLU A 179 29.47 27.93 0.26
C GLU A 179 28.09 28.61 0.18
N LEU A 180 27.33 28.33 -0.89
CA LEU A 180 25.99 28.87 -1.09
C LEU A 180 24.88 27.96 -0.54
N HIS A 181 25.22 26.85 0.12
CA HIS A 181 24.29 25.86 0.68
C HIS A 181 23.25 25.34 -0.33
N VAL A 182 23.69 25.10 -1.57
CA VAL A 182 22.84 24.56 -2.64
C VAL A 182 23.32 23.19 -3.13
N GLY A 183 22.46 22.43 -3.80
CA GLY A 183 22.86 21.17 -4.41
C GLY A 183 23.80 21.39 -5.60
N VAL A 184 24.78 20.50 -5.82
CA VAL A 184 25.72 20.56 -6.95
C VAL A 184 25.02 20.51 -8.32
N GLY A 185 23.81 19.92 -8.38
CA GLY A 185 23.00 19.84 -9.58
C GLY A 185 21.90 20.93 -9.68
N THR A 186 21.99 21.95 -8.85
CA THR A 186 21.00 23.05 -8.80
C THR A 186 21.25 24.08 -9.86
#